data_5fa97c086277814be5107fb395bc32ed
#
_entry.id   5fa97c086277814be5107fb395bc32ed
#
_cell.length_a   1.000
_cell.length_b   1.000
_cell.length_c   1.000
_cell.angle_alpha   90.00
_cell.angle_beta   90.00
_cell.angle_gamma   90.00
#
_symmetry.space_group_name_H-M   'P 1'
#
loop_
_entity.id
_entity.type
_entity.pdbx_description
1 polymer ?
#
loop_
_entity_poly.entity_id
_entity_poly.type
_entity_poly.pdbx_seq_one_letter_code
_entity_poly.pdbx_strand_id
1 'polypeptide(L)'
;MSSPADATTGLRELLRQRYQRWLRRRLPPARSIILEQRRLFIFPSRNGFLFIFTLLLMLLVAINYQNNLVYGLTFWLAMLFVVAIHFTHSNLMKMVITGVRAESVYPGQRAEFLLRLSCTSGRRGHYSVRLSWPDCESVVDVPANGSIEVPLYLKVGGRGWFRPPRLRIESLYPLGLLRCWSFAELDLPALVWPQPLVTDAVRSEDPDAGNRGFSDQTGIDDLAGFRDYRAGDAPRLIDWRSLARAQPLQTKLFSAPDREDHWLDWSDFSWGSDEQKLSWLCWLALQYHGRSEEFGLRLPNSEVPMAGGDRQRELVLRSLALYGIGEAGTT
;
A
#
# COMPACT_ATOMS: atom_id res chain seq x y z
N MET A 1 -13.89 -34.08 -29.06
CA MET A 1 -12.79 -33.49 -29.85
C MET A 1 -12.40 -32.18 -29.16
N SER A 2 -11.41 -32.26 -28.29
CA SER A 2 -10.88 -31.11 -27.56
C SER A 2 -9.99 -30.29 -28.50
N SER A 3 -10.25 -28.98 -28.57
CA SER A 3 -9.60 -28.03 -29.47
C SER A 3 -8.10 -27.90 -29.15
N PRO A 4 -7.19 -27.83 -30.12
CA PRO A 4 -5.74 -27.66 -29.89
C PRO A 4 -5.35 -26.33 -29.22
N ALA A 5 -6.26 -25.38 -29.08
CA ALA A 5 -6.05 -24.11 -28.38
C ALA A 5 -5.94 -24.27 -26.85
N ASP A 6 -6.64 -25.25 -26.24
CA ASP A 6 -6.59 -25.48 -24.78
C ASP A 6 -5.25 -26.09 -24.31
N ALA A 7 -4.62 -26.92 -25.15
CA ALA A 7 -3.35 -27.58 -24.82
C ALA A 7 -2.16 -26.58 -24.79
N THR A 8 -2.18 -25.57 -25.65
CA THR A 8 -1.12 -24.55 -25.70
C THR A 8 -1.20 -23.55 -24.55
N THR A 9 -2.42 -23.29 -24.05
CA THR A 9 -2.64 -22.42 -22.89
C THR A 9 -2.15 -23.10 -21.61
N GLY A 10 -2.47 -24.39 -21.44
CA GLY A 10 -2.00 -25.17 -20.27
C GLY A 10 -0.48 -25.33 -20.21
N LEU A 11 0.19 -25.52 -21.37
CA LEU A 11 1.65 -25.66 -21.42
C LEU A 11 2.37 -24.33 -21.06
N ARG A 12 1.82 -23.21 -21.53
CA ARG A 12 2.34 -21.87 -21.19
C ARG A 12 2.18 -21.55 -19.71
N GLU A 13 1.08 -21.95 -19.10
CA GLU A 13 0.84 -21.79 -17.65
C GLU A 13 1.75 -22.67 -16.82
N LEU A 14 1.95 -23.94 -17.19
CA LEU A 14 2.88 -24.85 -16.52
C LEU A 14 4.33 -24.38 -16.61
N LEU A 15 4.76 -23.89 -17.78
CA LEU A 15 6.08 -23.30 -17.94
C LEU A 15 6.24 -22.03 -17.12
N ARG A 16 5.20 -21.17 -17.07
CA ARG A 16 5.17 -19.96 -16.26
C ARG A 16 5.26 -20.28 -14.77
N GLN A 17 4.53 -21.30 -14.29
CA GLN A 17 4.59 -21.76 -12.89
C GLN A 17 5.94 -22.37 -12.54
N ARG A 18 6.54 -23.19 -13.40
CA ARG A 18 7.90 -23.74 -13.20
C ARG A 18 8.95 -22.66 -13.18
N TYR A 19 8.85 -21.69 -14.09
CA TYR A 19 9.72 -20.52 -14.13
C TYR A 19 9.58 -19.65 -12.87
N GLN A 20 8.36 -19.44 -12.39
CA GLN A 20 8.12 -18.70 -11.15
C GLN A 20 8.65 -19.45 -9.92
N ARG A 21 8.49 -20.77 -9.81
CA ARG A 21 9.06 -21.58 -8.72
C ARG A 21 10.59 -21.58 -8.74
N TRP A 22 11.20 -21.67 -9.91
CA TRP A 22 12.65 -21.59 -10.05
C TRP A 22 13.19 -20.22 -9.65
N LEU A 23 12.50 -19.16 -10.04
CA LEU A 23 12.83 -17.78 -9.66
C LEU A 23 12.66 -17.54 -8.15
N ARG A 24 11.62 -18.08 -7.52
CA ARG A 24 11.42 -17.99 -6.05
C ARG A 24 12.57 -18.62 -5.27
N ARG A 25 13.15 -19.69 -5.75
CA ARG A 25 14.32 -20.34 -5.11
C ARG A 25 15.60 -19.52 -5.22
N ARG A 26 15.73 -18.72 -6.26
CA ARG A 26 16.92 -17.86 -6.49
C ARG A 26 16.80 -16.46 -5.92
N LEU A 27 15.61 -15.97 -5.72
CA LEU A 27 15.31 -14.61 -5.28
C LEU A 27 14.31 -14.67 -4.11
N PRO A 28 14.76 -15.06 -2.91
CA PRO A 28 13.88 -15.06 -1.75
C PRO A 28 13.39 -13.62 -1.50
N PRO A 29 12.11 -13.46 -1.11
CA PRO A 29 11.59 -12.16 -0.73
C PRO A 29 12.40 -11.62 0.44
N ALA A 30 12.86 -10.40 0.34
CA ALA A 30 13.61 -9.73 1.38
C ALA A 30 13.21 -8.25 1.48
N ARG A 31 13.27 -7.69 2.68
CA ARG A 31 13.00 -6.27 2.89
C ARG A 31 14.04 -5.36 2.26
N SER A 32 15.27 -5.87 2.11
CA SER A 32 16.37 -5.17 1.44
C SER A 32 17.09 -6.12 0.49
N ILE A 33 17.29 -5.71 -0.74
CA ILE A 33 17.90 -6.50 -1.81
C ILE A 33 19.06 -5.73 -2.40
N ILE A 34 20.23 -6.37 -2.47
CA ILE A 34 21.42 -5.85 -3.16
C ILE A 34 21.45 -6.45 -4.56
N LEU A 35 21.59 -5.61 -5.57
CA LEU A 35 21.74 -6.06 -6.94
C LEU A 35 23.19 -6.53 -7.19
N GLU A 36 23.38 -7.84 -7.10
CA GLU A 36 24.64 -8.49 -7.41
C GLU A 36 24.78 -8.78 -8.90
N GLN A 37 26.01 -8.92 -9.36
CA GLN A 37 26.35 -9.22 -10.76
C GLN A 37 25.59 -10.43 -11.34
N ARG A 38 25.38 -11.48 -10.53
CA ARG A 38 24.69 -12.70 -10.95
C ARG A 38 23.19 -12.53 -11.22
N ARG A 39 22.62 -11.41 -10.81
CA ARG A 39 21.19 -11.07 -10.96
C ARG A 39 20.92 -10.08 -12.07
N LEU A 40 21.97 -9.56 -12.72
CA LEU A 40 21.88 -8.59 -13.77
C LEU A 40 21.91 -9.26 -15.15
N PHE A 41 20.95 -8.92 -15.97
CA PHE A 41 20.88 -9.35 -17.35
C PHE A 41 21.19 -8.17 -18.26
N ILE A 42 22.06 -8.39 -19.24
CA ILE A 42 22.42 -7.37 -20.23
C ILE A 42 22.10 -7.89 -21.62
N PHE A 43 21.51 -7.02 -22.43
CA PHE A 43 21.20 -7.34 -23.83
C PHE A 43 21.20 -6.06 -24.68
N PRO A 44 21.57 -6.12 -25.95
CA PRO A 44 21.46 -4.96 -26.84
C PRO A 44 20.01 -4.49 -26.95
N SER A 45 19.81 -3.19 -26.90
CA SER A 45 18.51 -2.58 -27.17
C SER A 45 18.22 -2.62 -28.69
N ARG A 46 17.05 -2.19 -29.10
CA ARG A 46 16.74 -2.03 -30.54
C ARG A 46 17.77 -1.14 -31.22
N ASN A 47 18.16 -0.05 -30.59
CA ASN A 47 19.19 0.87 -31.08
C ASN A 47 20.59 0.23 -31.07
N GLY A 48 20.87 -0.66 -30.09
CA GLY A 48 22.09 -1.42 -30.00
C GLY A 48 22.24 -2.39 -31.15
N PHE A 49 21.21 -3.09 -31.56
CA PHE A 49 21.21 -3.96 -32.73
C PHE A 49 21.44 -3.17 -34.00
N LEU A 50 20.79 -2.03 -34.18
CA LEU A 50 21.00 -1.14 -35.32
C LEU A 50 22.44 -0.65 -35.36
N PHE A 51 23.01 -0.29 -34.22
CA PHE A 51 24.40 0.13 -34.09
C PHE A 51 25.39 -0.98 -34.48
N ILE A 52 25.19 -2.21 -34.00
CA ILE A 52 25.99 -3.38 -34.37
C ILE A 52 25.89 -3.63 -35.87
N PHE A 53 24.68 -3.56 -36.44
CA PHE A 53 24.50 -3.71 -37.89
C PHE A 53 25.25 -2.65 -38.69
N THR A 54 25.21 -1.39 -38.25
CA THR A 54 25.96 -0.29 -38.87
C THR A 54 27.46 -0.53 -38.78
N LEU A 55 27.98 -1.01 -37.64
CA LEU A 55 29.40 -1.36 -37.51
C LEU A 55 29.83 -2.46 -38.49
N LEU A 56 28.98 -3.49 -38.64
CA LEU A 56 29.26 -4.57 -39.60
C LEU A 56 29.26 -4.05 -41.05
N LEU A 57 28.35 -3.17 -41.40
CA LEU A 57 28.29 -2.55 -42.71
C LEU A 57 29.52 -1.68 -42.97
N MET A 58 29.93 -0.85 -42.00
CA MET A 58 31.13 -0.04 -42.06
C MET A 58 32.40 -0.91 -42.22
N LEU A 59 32.47 -2.01 -41.47
CA LEU A 59 33.57 -2.95 -41.60
C LEU A 59 33.64 -3.58 -43.01
N LEU A 60 32.49 -3.96 -43.58
CA LEU A 60 32.41 -4.50 -44.93
C LEU A 60 32.88 -3.49 -45.96
N VAL A 61 32.49 -2.22 -45.83
CA VAL A 61 32.95 -1.11 -46.69
C VAL A 61 34.45 -0.90 -46.52
N ALA A 62 34.96 -0.92 -45.28
CA ALA A 62 36.40 -0.79 -45.01
C ALA A 62 37.24 -1.88 -45.71
N ILE A 63 36.75 -3.13 -45.65
CA ILE A 63 37.42 -4.27 -46.32
C ILE A 63 37.38 -4.13 -47.83
N ASN A 64 36.22 -3.76 -48.39
CA ASN A 64 36.05 -3.69 -49.85
C ASN A 64 36.88 -2.55 -50.46
N TYR A 65 36.90 -1.39 -49.82
CA TYR A 65 37.62 -0.21 -50.32
C TYR A 65 39.04 -0.07 -49.74
N GLN A 66 39.49 -0.98 -48.88
CA GLN A 66 40.81 -0.96 -48.23
C GLN A 66 41.15 0.41 -47.60
N ASN A 67 40.15 1.11 -47.09
CA ASN A 67 40.28 2.45 -46.56
C ASN A 67 40.63 2.45 -45.06
N ASN A 68 41.86 2.84 -44.73
CA ASN A 68 42.38 2.86 -43.37
C ASN A 68 41.59 3.78 -42.43
N LEU A 69 41.03 4.88 -42.94
CA LEU A 69 40.24 5.82 -42.12
C LEU A 69 38.93 5.19 -41.70
N VAL A 70 38.26 4.44 -42.60
CA VAL A 70 37.03 3.73 -42.29
C VAL A 70 37.30 2.62 -41.27
N TYR A 71 38.39 1.89 -41.37
CA TYR A 71 38.83 0.92 -40.36
C TYR A 71 39.00 1.61 -38.99
N GLY A 72 39.75 2.71 -38.93
CA GLY A 72 39.98 3.44 -37.69
C GLY A 72 38.68 3.88 -37.02
N LEU A 73 37.76 4.44 -37.81
CA LEU A 73 36.45 4.86 -37.29
C LEU A 73 35.61 3.68 -36.79
N THR A 74 35.61 2.56 -37.54
CA THR A 74 34.87 1.36 -37.17
C THR A 74 35.38 0.79 -35.85
N PHE A 75 36.70 0.65 -35.68
CA PHE A 75 37.28 0.16 -34.43
C PHE A 75 37.06 1.10 -33.26
N TRP A 76 37.13 2.41 -33.49
CA TRP A 76 36.83 3.41 -32.45
C TRP A 76 35.40 3.30 -31.97
N LEU A 77 34.41 3.20 -32.86
CA LEU A 77 33.01 2.99 -32.52
C LEU A 77 32.77 1.62 -31.86
N ALA A 78 33.44 0.56 -32.28
CA ALA A 78 33.39 -0.74 -31.64
C ALA A 78 33.90 -0.69 -30.20
N MET A 79 35.03 0.03 -29.97
CA MET A 79 35.54 0.25 -28.62
C MET A 79 34.57 1.02 -27.75
N LEU A 80 33.90 2.04 -28.27
CA LEU A 80 32.86 2.79 -27.58
C LEU A 80 31.69 1.89 -27.16
N PHE A 81 31.30 0.93 -28.02
CA PHE A 81 30.29 -0.05 -27.70
C PHE A 81 30.72 -0.96 -26.53
N VAL A 82 31.95 -1.45 -26.52
CA VAL A 82 32.50 -2.27 -25.41
C VAL A 82 32.53 -1.47 -24.11
N VAL A 83 32.97 -0.21 -24.17
CA VAL A 83 32.92 0.70 -22.99
C VAL A 83 31.49 0.90 -22.49
N ALA A 84 30.51 1.05 -23.40
CA ALA A 84 29.12 1.17 -23.05
C ALA A 84 28.58 -0.08 -22.29
N ILE A 85 29.03 -1.30 -22.69
CA ILE A 85 28.67 -2.53 -21.95
C ILE A 85 29.12 -2.42 -20.50
N HIS A 86 30.35 -2.00 -20.26
CA HIS A 86 30.90 -1.87 -18.92
C HIS A 86 30.14 -0.84 -18.08
N PHE A 87 29.86 0.33 -18.64
CA PHE A 87 29.12 1.39 -17.92
C PHE A 87 27.66 1.00 -17.64
N THR A 88 26.97 0.41 -18.61
CA THR A 88 25.57 -0.02 -18.43
C THR A 88 25.46 -1.10 -17.34
N HIS A 89 26.40 -2.06 -17.30
CA HIS A 89 26.45 -3.07 -16.27
C HIS A 89 26.76 -2.47 -14.88
N SER A 90 27.78 -1.59 -14.81
CA SER A 90 28.16 -0.94 -13.55
C SER A 90 27.06 -0.05 -12.97
N ASN A 91 26.20 0.49 -13.84
CA ASN A 91 25.13 1.41 -13.42
C ASN A 91 24.07 0.78 -12.50
N LEU A 92 23.83 -0.52 -12.60
CA LEU A 92 22.89 -1.21 -11.69
C LEU A 92 23.59 -2.04 -10.61
N MET A 93 24.90 -2.27 -10.75
CA MET A 93 25.66 -3.13 -9.84
C MET A 93 25.79 -2.50 -8.45
N LYS A 94 25.57 -3.30 -7.39
CA LYS A 94 25.65 -2.89 -5.97
C LYS A 94 24.65 -1.83 -5.53
N MET A 95 23.60 -1.60 -6.32
CA MET A 95 22.46 -0.82 -5.85
C MET A 95 21.67 -1.61 -4.81
N VAL A 96 21.26 -0.96 -3.73
CA VAL A 96 20.43 -1.52 -2.67
C VAL A 96 19.03 -0.95 -2.79
N ILE A 97 18.05 -1.84 -2.78
CA ILE A 97 16.63 -1.48 -2.80
C ILE A 97 16.02 -1.97 -1.51
N THR A 98 15.47 -1.07 -0.72
CA THR A 98 14.86 -1.36 0.58
C THR A 98 13.39 -0.92 0.57
N GLY A 99 12.50 -1.82 0.97
CA GLY A 99 11.12 -1.46 1.26
C GLY A 99 11.01 -0.71 2.57
N VAL A 100 10.52 0.53 2.54
CA VAL A 100 10.39 1.39 3.73
C VAL A 100 9.04 1.17 4.40
N ARG A 101 7.97 1.46 3.67
CA ARG A 101 6.59 1.30 4.14
C ARG A 101 5.65 0.99 2.97
N ALA A 102 4.53 0.36 3.31
CA ALA A 102 3.38 0.22 2.43
C ALA A 102 2.17 0.83 3.14
N GLU A 103 1.39 1.59 2.41
CA GLU A 103 0.18 2.22 2.92
C GLU A 103 -0.98 1.22 2.92
N SER A 104 -1.79 1.26 4.00
CA SER A 104 -3.02 0.49 4.08
C SER A 104 -4.14 1.23 3.37
N VAL A 105 -4.89 0.53 2.51
CA VAL A 105 -5.91 1.14 1.64
C VAL A 105 -7.15 0.25 1.52
N TYR A 106 -8.20 0.77 0.90
CA TYR A 106 -9.41 0.02 0.58
C TYR A 106 -9.31 -0.69 -0.77
N PRO A 107 -10.10 -1.76 -1.01
CA PRO A 107 -10.12 -2.46 -2.28
C PRO A 107 -10.42 -1.52 -3.46
N GLY A 108 -9.69 -1.71 -4.57
CA GLY A 108 -9.83 -0.88 -5.76
C GLY A 108 -9.02 0.41 -5.74
N GLN A 109 -8.51 0.83 -4.59
CA GLN A 109 -7.61 1.98 -4.48
C GLN A 109 -6.17 1.61 -4.86
N ARG A 110 -5.32 2.63 -5.00
CA ARG A 110 -3.89 2.47 -5.25
C ARG A 110 -3.14 2.58 -3.92
N ALA A 111 -2.48 1.50 -3.52
CA ALA A 111 -1.58 1.50 -2.36
C ALA A 111 -0.24 2.12 -2.73
N GLU A 112 0.25 3.03 -1.88
CA GLU A 112 1.61 3.57 -1.99
C GLU A 112 2.60 2.61 -1.34
N PHE A 113 3.65 2.29 -2.11
CA PHE A 113 4.81 1.55 -1.63
C PHE A 113 6.02 2.46 -1.70
N LEU A 114 6.54 2.86 -0.56
CA LEU A 114 7.71 3.71 -0.48
C LEU A 114 8.98 2.85 -0.49
N LEU A 115 9.77 3.00 -1.55
CA LEU A 115 11.04 2.29 -1.75
C LEU A 115 12.21 3.25 -1.57
N ARG A 116 13.23 2.80 -0.85
CA ARG A 116 14.50 3.52 -0.73
C ARG A 116 15.54 2.85 -1.58
N LEU A 117 16.13 3.61 -2.49
CA LEU A 117 17.28 3.20 -3.28
C LEU A 117 18.53 3.85 -2.74
N SER A 118 19.58 3.08 -2.56
CA SER A 118 20.86 3.58 -2.07
C SER A 118 22.04 2.92 -2.78
N CYS A 119 23.17 3.60 -2.78
CA CYS A 119 24.41 3.11 -3.37
C CYS A 119 25.33 2.54 -2.28
N THR A 120 25.69 1.27 -2.37
CA THR A 120 26.67 0.64 -1.43
C THR A 120 28.10 1.02 -1.74
N SER A 121 28.42 1.38 -3.00
CA SER A 121 29.80 1.54 -3.47
C SER A 121 30.41 2.91 -3.18
N GLY A 122 29.63 3.90 -2.82
CA GLY A 122 30.09 5.24 -2.43
C GLY A 122 30.77 6.10 -3.48
N ARG A 123 31.21 5.52 -4.60
CA ARG A 123 32.02 6.22 -5.60
C ARG A 123 31.27 6.70 -6.84
N ARG A 124 30.16 6.07 -7.20
CA ARG A 124 29.39 6.40 -8.41
C ARG A 124 27.92 6.35 -8.11
N GLY A 125 27.17 7.33 -8.60
CA GLY A 125 25.71 7.31 -8.61
C GLY A 125 25.17 6.31 -9.63
N HIS A 126 23.88 6.03 -9.53
CA HIS A 126 23.13 5.23 -10.51
C HIS A 126 22.21 6.17 -11.28
N TYR A 127 22.31 6.18 -12.60
CA TYR A 127 21.61 7.13 -13.45
C TYR A 127 20.53 6.45 -14.27
N SER A 128 19.42 7.15 -14.48
CA SER A 128 18.30 6.71 -15.33
C SER A 128 17.86 5.28 -14.97
N VAL A 129 17.68 5.05 -13.67
CA VAL A 129 17.16 3.77 -13.14
C VAL A 129 15.66 3.79 -13.24
N ARG A 130 15.14 2.89 -14.05
CA ARG A 130 13.71 2.68 -14.26
C ARG A 130 13.22 1.58 -13.34
N LEU A 131 12.25 1.91 -12.51
CA LEU A 131 11.52 0.98 -11.64
C LEU A 131 10.15 0.78 -12.23
N SER A 132 9.74 -0.45 -12.47
CA SER A 132 8.41 -0.71 -13.04
C SER A 132 7.70 -1.88 -12.37
N TRP A 133 6.44 -1.64 -12.06
CA TRP A 133 5.39 -2.61 -11.80
C TRP A 133 4.36 -2.58 -12.93
N PRO A 134 3.42 -3.54 -13.00
CA PRO A 134 2.45 -3.59 -14.10
C PRO A 134 1.70 -2.28 -14.36
N ASP A 135 1.37 -1.53 -13.29
CA ASP A 135 0.53 -0.33 -13.35
C ASP A 135 1.28 0.97 -13.05
N CYS A 136 2.58 0.90 -12.79
CA CYS A 136 3.37 2.05 -12.38
C CYS A 136 4.82 1.96 -12.87
N GLU A 137 5.33 3.09 -13.34
CA GLU A 137 6.73 3.24 -13.75
C GLU A 137 7.29 4.54 -13.18
N SER A 138 8.52 4.49 -12.68
CA SER A 138 9.27 5.67 -12.22
C SER A 138 10.72 5.58 -12.70
N VAL A 139 11.27 6.71 -13.11
CA VAL A 139 12.68 6.83 -13.51
C VAL A 139 13.37 7.79 -12.56
N VAL A 140 14.45 7.33 -11.95
CA VAL A 140 15.15 8.09 -10.91
C VAL A 140 16.67 7.99 -11.06
N ASP A 141 17.34 9.01 -10.54
CA ASP A 141 18.80 9.04 -10.39
C ASP A 141 19.15 8.90 -8.90
N VAL A 142 20.03 7.98 -8.57
CA VAL A 142 20.51 7.79 -7.20
C VAL A 142 21.88 8.44 -7.07
N PRO A 143 22.04 9.45 -6.22
CA PRO A 143 23.33 10.13 -6.06
C PRO A 143 24.40 9.19 -5.46
N ALA A 144 25.66 9.45 -5.79
CA ALA A 144 26.78 8.82 -5.12
C ALA A 144 26.74 9.13 -3.61
N ASN A 145 26.94 8.13 -2.75
CA ASN A 145 26.88 8.26 -1.28
C ASN A 145 25.52 8.74 -0.72
N GLY A 146 24.45 8.64 -1.50
CA GLY A 146 23.11 9.07 -1.09
C GLY A 146 22.07 7.97 -1.19
N SER A 147 20.88 8.33 -0.76
CA SER A 147 19.68 7.53 -0.98
C SER A 147 18.53 8.41 -1.44
N ILE A 148 17.66 7.84 -2.23
CA ILE A 148 16.42 8.50 -2.68
C ILE A 148 15.24 7.60 -2.31
N GLU A 149 14.15 8.22 -1.92
CA GLU A 149 12.88 7.54 -1.69
C GLU A 149 11.97 7.76 -2.89
N VAL A 150 11.39 6.66 -3.35
CA VAL A 150 10.56 6.64 -4.55
C VAL A 150 9.23 5.99 -4.20
N PRO A 151 8.13 6.73 -4.28
CA PRO A 151 6.80 6.17 -4.14
C PRO A 151 6.41 5.46 -5.44
N LEU A 152 5.90 4.24 -5.32
CA LEU A 152 5.30 3.49 -6.40
C LEU A 152 3.88 3.07 -6.01
N TYR A 153 2.96 3.11 -6.96
CA TYR A 153 1.55 2.89 -6.73
C TYR A 153 1.07 1.63 -7.41
N LEU A 154 0.39 0.75 -6.66
CA LEU A 154 -0.24 -0.45 -7.20
C LEU A 154 -1.71 -0.48 -6.87
N LYS A 155 -2.53 -0.87 -7.83
CA LYS A 155 -3.94 -1.14 -7.60
C LYS A 155 -4.07 -2.45 -6.82
N VAL A 156 -4.77 -2.39 -5.69
CA VAL A 156 -5.01 -3.56 -4.84
C VAL A 156 -6.43 -4.10 -5.04
N GLY A 157 -6.56 -5.41 -4.89
CA GLY A 157 -7.82 -6.11 -5.11
C GLY A 157 -8.61 -6.34 -3.82
N GLY A 158 -8.69 -7.59 -3.37
CA GLY A 158 -9.45 -8.00 -2.19
C GLY A 158 -8.78 -7.61 -0.87
N ARG A 159 -9.52 -7.72 0.24
CA ARG A 159 -9.02 -7.44 1.60
C ARG A 159 -7.93 -8.43 2.05
N GLY A 160 -7.18 -8.04 3.06
CA GLY A 160 -6.12 -8.84 3.67
C GLY A 160 -4.73 -8.39 3.26
N TRP A 161 -3.75 -9.28 3.44
CA TRP A 161 -2.38 -8.96 3.06
C TRP A 161 -2.17 -9.00 1.55
N PHE A 162 -1.86 -7.86 0.96
CA PHE A 162 -1.45 -7.74 -0.45
C PHE A 162 0.06 -7.68 -0.53
N ARG A 163 0.67 -8.62 -1.28
CA ARG A 163 2.10 -8.61 -1.57
C ARG A 163 2.34 -8.05 -2.96
N PRO A 164 3.21 -7.06 -3.10
CA PRO A 164 3.50 -6.49 -4.41
C PRO A 164 4.15 -7.55 -5.32
N PRO A 165 3.87 -7.51 -6.63
CA PRO A 165 4.55 -8.34 -7.60
C PRO A 165 6.03 -7.98 -7.67
N ARG A 166 6.81 -8.77 -8.41
CA ARG A 166 8.24 -8.49 -8.60
C ARG A 166 8.46 -7.14 -9.24
N LEU A 167 9.32 -6.35 -8.60
CA LEU A 167 9.79 -5.09 -9.13
C LEU A 167 10.79 -5.37 -10.25
N ARG A 168 10.55 -4.80 -11.42
CA ARG A 168 11.50 -4.78 -12.51
C ARG A 168 12.33 -3.51 -12.42
N ILE A 169 13.64 -3.68 -12.42
CA ILE A 169 14.61 -2.61 -12.37
C ILE A 169 15.36 -2.65 -13.71
N GLU A 170 15.46 -1.52 -14.38
CA GLU A 170 16.06 -1.43 -15.71
C GLU A 170 16.88 -0.16 -15.85
N SER A 171 17.95 -0.21 -16.62
CA SER A 171 18.69 0.96 -17.05
C SER A 171 19.16 0.83 -18.49
N LEU A 172 19.08 1.93 -19.21
CA LEU A 172 19.57 2.10 -20.58
C LEU A 172 20.79 3.04 -20.63
N TYR A 173 21.26 3.51 -19.49
CA TYR A 173 22.40 4.43 -19.39
C TYR A 173 23.71 3.74 -19.79
N PRO A 174 24.67 4.42 -20.49
CA PRO A 174 24.64 5.84 -20.84
C PRO A 174 24.04 6.14 -22.23
N LEU A 175 24.21 5.28 -23.21
CA LEU A 175 23.92 5.58 -24.62
C LEU A 175 22.61 5.01 -25.15
N GLY A 176 21.87 4.25 -24.31
CA GLY A 176 20.68 3.57 -24.78
C GLY A 176 20.91 2.39 -25.73
N LEU A 177 22.17 2.05 -26.01
CA LEU A 177 22.55 0.93 -26.91
C LEU A 177 22.33 -0.42 -26.23
N LEU A 178 22.47 -0.46 -24.92
CA LEU A 178 22.35 -1.66 -24.12
C LEU A 178 21.25 -1.46 -23.07
N ARG A 179 20.58 -2.55 -22.75
CA ARG A 179 19.57 -2.64 -21.72
C ARG A 179 20.06 -3.59 -20.65
N CYS A 180 20.21 -3.09 -19.44
CA CYS A 180 20.51 -3.90 -18.28
C CYS A 180 19.26 -3.96 -17.40
N TRP A 181 18.86 -5.16 -16.94
CA TRP A 181 17.69 -5.30 -16.07
C TRP A 181 17.88 -6.38 -15.02
N SER A 182 17.08 -6.26 -13.96
CA SER A 182 16.98 -7.22 -12.89
C SER A 182 15.55 -7.27 -12.36
N PHE A 183 15.29 -8.25 -11.49
CA PHE A 183 14.04 -8.39 -10.76
C PHE A 183 14.32 -8.47 -9.27
N ALA A 184 13.50 -7.77 -8.48
CA ALA A 184 13.53 -7.81 -7.03
C ALA A 184 12.16 -8.22 -6.49
N GLU A 185 12.12 -9.14 -5.53
CA GLU A 185 10.92 -9.53 -4.82
C GLU A 185 11.01 -8.94 -3.41
N LEU A 186 10.28 -7.85 -3.18
CA LEU A 186 10.31 -7.12 -1.92
C LEU A 186 9.27 -7.70 -0.96
N ASP A 187 9.70 -8.04 0.26
CA ASP A 187 8.81 -8.40 1.36
C ASP A 187 8.29 -7.11 2.02
N LEU A 188 7.31 -6.51 1.39
CA LEU A 188 6.66 -5.27 1.82
C LEU A 188 5.14 -5.41 1.64
N PRO A 189 4.46 -6.20 2.49
CA PRO A 189 3.03 -6.38 2.37
C PRO A 189 2.26 -5.11 2.75
N ALA A 190 1.24 -4.76 1.96
CA ALA A 190 0.25 -3.75 2.28
C ALA A 190 -0.98 -4.43 2.89
N LEU A 191 -1.59 -3.80 3.88
CA LEU A 191 -2.86 -4.27 4.44
C LEU A 191 -4.01 -3.63 3.67
N VAL A 192 -4.91 -4.45 3.16
CA VAL A 192 -6.12 -3.99 2.47
C VAL A 192 -7.32 -4.18 3.39
N TRP A 193 -7.97 -3.09 3.75
CA TRP A 193 -9.14 -3.08 4.61
C TRP A 193 -10.38 -3.61 3.89
N PRO A 194 -11.46 -4.02 4.60
CA PRO A 194 -12.74 -4.30 3.96
C PRO A 194 -13.32 -3.05 3.31
N GLN A 195 -14.02 -3.22 2.19
CA GLN A 195 -14.73 -2.11 1.54
C GLN A 195 -15.88 -1.65 2.45
N PRO A 196 -15.94 -0.39 2.90
CA PRO A 196 -17.05 0.07 3.72
C PRO A 196 -18.34 0.09 2.88
N LEU A 197 -19.39 -0.57 3.36
CA LEU A 197 -20.71 -0.58 2.74
C LEU A 197 -21.73 -0.02 3.75
N VAL A 198 -22.55 0.90 3.28
CA VAL A 198 -23.65 1.46 4.10
C VAL A 198 -24.63 0.35 4.42
N THR A 199 -25.04 0.25 5.68
CA THR A 199 -26.07 -0.68 6.10
C THR A 199 -27.23 0.09 6.71
N ASP A 200 -28.46 -0.30 6.33
CA ASP A 200 -29.67 0.19 6.97
C ASP A 200 -30.06 -0.68 8.18
N ALA A 201 -29.34 -1.78 8.44
CA ALA A 201 -29.65 -2.72 9.52
C ALA A 201 -29.56 -2.09 10.92
N VAL A 202 -28.66 -1.11 11.11
CA VAL A 202 -28.52 -0.38 12.39
C VAL A 202 -29.65 0.64 12.61
N ARG A 203 -30.38 1.01 11.55
CA ARG A 203 -31.56 1.89 11.68
C ARG A 203 -32.77 1.21 12.34
N SER A 204 -32.77 -0.12 12.43
CA SER A 204 -33.96 -0.87 12.83
C SER A 204 -34.11 -1.06 14.36
N GLU A 205 -33.06 -0.80 15.15
CA GLU A 205 -33.11 -1.00 16.60
C GLU A 205 -33.36 0.28 17.42
N ASP A 206 -33.36 1.45 16.81
CA ASP A 206 -33.74 2.71 17.45
C ASP A 206 -34.94 3.34 16.73
N PRO A 207 -36.19 3.01 17.14
CA PRO A 207 -37.39 3.63 16.56
C PRO A 207 -37.41 5.15 16.74
N ASP A 208 -36.60 5.69 17.64
CA ASP A 208 -36.54 7.13 17.97
C ASP A 208 -35.41 7.87 17.20
N ALA A 209 -34.50 7.16 16.51
CA ALA A 209 -33.42 7.77 15.71
C ALA A 209 -33.98 8.57 14.51
N GLY A 210 -35.18 8.30 14.06
CA GLY A 210 -35.84 9.00 12.96
C GLY A 210 -36.25 10.43 13.27
N ASN A 211 -36.33 10.83 14.54
CA ASN A 211 -36.80 12.16 14.95
C ASN A 211 -35.70 13.04 15.58
N ARG A 212 -34.49 12.53 15.75
CA ARG A 212 -33.32 13.38 16.07
C ARG A 212 -32.77 13.96 14.79
N GLY A 213 -33.52 14.91 14.21
CA GLY A 213 -33.04 15.79 13.20
C GLY A 213 -31.71 16.41 13.65
N PHE A 214 -30.78 16.59 12.72
CA PHE A 214 -29.56 17.36 12.89
C PHE A 214 -29.83 18.65 13.68
N SER A 215 -29.78 18.61 14.99
CA SER A 215 -29.72 19.80 15.82
C SER A 215 -28.27 19.98 16.19
N ASP A 216 -27.67 20.91 15.48
CA ASP A 216 -26.44 21.58 15.83
C ASP A 216 -26.67 22.35 17.17
N GLN A 217 -26.72 21.60 18.27
CA GLN A 217 -26.79 22.16 19.61
C GLN A 217 -25.65 21.65 20.46
N THR A 218 -24.55 22.35 20.32
CA THR A 218 -23.47 22.44 21.30
C THR A 218 -24.06 22.67 22.70
N GLY A 219 -23.96 21.63 23.53
CA GLY A 219 -23.94 21.76 24.99
C GLY A 219 -25.19 22.31 25.66
N ILE A 220 -26.12 21.42 25.95
CA ILE A 220 -26.99 21.61 27.14
C ILE A 220 -26.99 20.25 27.85
N ASP A 221 -26.34 20.21 29.02
CA ASP A 221 -26.36 19.10 29.93
C ASP A 221 -27.83 18.74 30.18
N ASP A 222 -28.26 17.51 29.88
CA ASP A 222 -29.62 17.06 30.11
C ASP A 222 -29.92 17.15 31.62
N LEU A 223 -30.94 17.90 31.95
CA LEU A 223 -31.40 18.11 33.35
C LEU A 223 -31.96 16.81 33.88
N ALA A 224 -31.17 16.06 34.65
CA ALA A 224 -31.60 14.78 35.25
C ALA A 224 -32.68 14.95 36.35
N GLY A 225 -32.74 16.16 36.94
CA GLY A 225 -33.70 16.44 38.00
C GLY A 225 -33.30 17.62 38.89
N PHE A 226 -34.06 17.76 39.97
CA PHE A 226 -33.80 18.73 41.02
C PHE A 226 -33.61 18.01 42.35
N ARG A 227 -32.66 18.46 43.17
CA ARG A 227 -32.50 18.05 44.55
C ARG A 227 -32.54 19.26 45.48
N ASP A 228 -32.84 19.04 46.73
CA ASP A 228 -32.79 20.10 47.74
C ASP A 228 -31.37 20.67 47.86
N TYR A 229 -31.27 21.97 47.98
CA TYR A 229 -30.01 22.70 48.14
C TYR A 229 -29.24 22.25 49.38
N ARG A 230 -27.94 22.08 49.23
CA ARG A 230 -27.04 21.86 50.36
C ARG A 230 -26.00 22.97 50.40
N ALA A 231 -25.65 23.43 51.63
CA ALA A 231 -24.61 24.44 51.81
C ALA A 231 -23.29 23.98 51.22
N GLY A 232 -22.79 24.74 50.20
CA GLY A 232 -21.60 24.41 49.42
C GLY A 232 -21.88 24.12 47.94
N ASP A 233 -23.12 24.01 47.52
CA ASP A 233 -23.47 23.84 46.11
C ASP A 233 -23.11 25.09 45.30
N ALA A 234 -22.56 24.89 44.10
CA ALA A 234 -22.13 25.98 43.24
C ALA A 234 -23.31 26.88 42.82
N PRO A 235 -23.24 28.21 42.95
CA PRO A 235 -24.35 29.13 42.68
C PRO A 235 -24.96 29.03 41.27
N ARG A 236 -24.19 28.61 40.28
CA ARG A 236 -24.64 28.42 38.90
C ARG A 236 -25.57 27.22 38.68
N LEU A 237 -25.59 26.28 39.63
CA LEU A 237 -26.44 25.09 39.59
C LEU A 237 -27.76 25.30 40.33
N ILE A 238 -27.95 26.41 41.01
CA ILE A 238 -29.17 26.69 41.77
C ILE A 238 -30.30 27.11 40.83
N ASP A 239 -31.47 26.52 41.03
CA ASP A 239 -32.69 26.97 40.32
C ASP A 239 -33.30 28.22 40.96
N TRP A 240 -32.84 29.39 40.55
CA TRP A 240 -33.34 30.67 41.02
C TRP A 240 -34.83 30.94 40.71
N ARG A 241 -35.43 30.18 39.75
CA ARG A 241 -36.86 30.32 39.40
C ARG A 241 -37.76 29.69 40.44
N SER A 242 -37.35 28.60 41.10
CA SER A 242 -38.11 27.99 42.20
C SER A 242 -38.12 28.90 43.41
N LEU A 243 -37.03 29.57 43.73
CA LEU A 243 -36.96 30.53 44.81
C LEU A 243 -37.88 31.74 44.56
N ALA A 244 -37.97 32.24 43.35
CA ALA A 244 -38.88 33.35 42.98
C ALA A 244 -40.34 32.97 43.09
N ARG A 245 -40.68 31.69 43.17
CA ARG A 245 -42.06 31.15 43.37
C ARG A 245 -42.34 30.75 44.80
N ALA A 246 -41.50 31.16 45.77
CA ALA A 246 -41.57 30.77 47.19
C ALA A 246 -41.51 29.25 47.44
N GLN A 247 -40.85 28.51 46.55
CA GLN A 247 -40.56 27.09 46.71
C GLN A 247 -39.19 26.90 47.38
N PRO A 248 -38.92 25.73 48.01
CA PRO A 248 -37.63 25.47 48.62
C PRO A 248 -36.52 25.52 47.57
N LEU A 249 -35.34 25.99 47.98
CA LEU A 249 -34.16 26.14 47.10
C LEU A 249 -33.74 24.76 46.57
N GLN A 250 -33.64 24.64 45.26
CA GLN A 250 -33.27 23.39 44.58
C GLN A 250 -32.02 23.58 43.73
N THR A 251 -31.22 22.54 43.67
CA THR A 251 -30.01 22.46 42.81
C THR A 251 -30.31 21.56 41.63
N LYS A 252 -29.99 22.04 40.44
CA LYS A 252 -30.11 21.26 39.19
C LYS A 252 -29.09 20.13 39.20
N LEU A 253 -29.58 18.90 39.02
CA LEU A 253 -28.75 17.72 38.77
C LEU A 253 -28.66 17.53 37.25
N PHE A 254 -27.45 17.52 36.74
CA PHE A 254 -27.19 17.17 35.35
C PHE A 254 -26.78 15.70 35.33
N SER A 255 -27.37 14.91 34.44
CA SER A 255 -26.85 13.58 34.11
C SER A 255 -25.46 13.74 33.48
N ALA A 256 -24.51 12.97 33.96
CA ALA A 256 -23.33 12.72 33.10
C ALA A 256 -23.87 12.05 31.85
N PRO A 257 -23.40 12.45 30.65
CA PRO A 257 -23.80 11.74 29.44
C PRO A 257 -23.51 10.25 29.67
N ASP A 258 -24.54 9.39 29.59
CA ASP A 258 -24.32 7.96 29.54
C ASP A 258 -23.35 7.73 28.35
N ARG A 259 -22.15 7.26 28.67
CA ARG A 259 -21.25 6.76 27.64
C ARG A 259 -21.94 5.50 27.12
N GLU A 260 -22.66 5.64 26.02
CA GLU A 260 -23.19 4.49 25.32
C GLU A 260 -21.98 3.67 24.86
N ASP A 261 -21.87 2.47 25.37
CA ASP A 261 -20.85 1.51 25.02
C ASP A 261 -21.11 1.03 23.58
N HIS A 262 -20.41 1.59 22.61
CA HIS A 262 -20.59 1.22 21.19
C HIS A 262 -19.77 -0.02 20.87
N TRP A 263 -20.40 -1.18 21.00
CA TRP A 263 -19.82 -2.45 20.55
C TRP A 263 -20.23 -2.77 19.13
N LEU A 264 -19.24 -2.98 18.28
CA LEU A 264 -19.40 -3.52 16.94
C LEU A 264 -19.39 -5.04 17.05
N ASP A 265 -20.55 -5.66 17.16
CA ASP A 265 -20.66 -7.10 17.36
C ASP A 265 -20.99 -7.82 16.05
N TRP A 266 -20.26 -8.90 15.79
CA TRP A 266 -20.53 -9.78 14.66
C TRP A 266 -21.93 -10.39 14.70
N SER A 267 -22.45 -10.65 15.89
CA SER A 267 -23.76 -11.27 16.13
C SER A 267 -24.93 -10.37 15.78
N ASP A 268 -24.73 -9.05 15.71
CA ASP A 268 -25.78 -8.08 15.34
C ASP A 268 -26.26 -8.28 13.90
N PHE A 269 -25.43 -8.95 13.09
CA PHE A 269 -25.77 -9.28 11.72
C PHE A 269 -26.08 -10.76 11.55
N SER A 270 -27.36 -11.13 11.73
CA SER A 270 -27.84 -12.51 11.55
C SER A 270 -27.90 -12.95 10.10
N TRP A 271 -27.76 -12.03 9.12
CA TRP A 271 -27.87 -12.23 7.68
C TRP A 271 -26.67 -11.64 6.92
N GLY A 272 -26.55 -12.02 5.68
CA GLY A 272 -25.42 -11.57 4.82
C GLY A 272 -24.23 -12.53 4.81
N SER A 273 -23.39 -12.38 3.80
CA SER A 273 -22.12 -13.12 3.73
C SER A 273 -21.08 -12.53 4.70
N ASP A 274 -20.07 -13.31 5.06
CA ASP A 274 -19.01 -12.82 5.95
C ASP A 274 -18.33 -11.54 5.43
N GLU A 275 -18.14 -11.44 4.10
CA GLU A 275 -17.60 -10.23 3.46
C GLU A 275 -18.53 -9.02 3.64
N GLN A 276 -19.85 -9.22 3.55
CA GLN A 276 -20.82 -8.15 3.75
C GLN A 276 -20.82 -7.68 5.21
N LYS A 277 -20.82 -8.61 6.18
CA LYS A 277 -20.74 -8.29 7.61
C LYS A 277 -19.49 -7.47 7.93
N LEU A 278 -18.33 -7.88 7.42
CA LEU A 278 -17.08 -7.13 7.61
C LEU A 278 -17.14 -5.74 6.98
N SER A 279 -17.82 -5.60 5.86
CA SER A 279 -18.01 -4.32 5.19
C SER A 279 -18.92 -3.37 5.97
N TRP A 280 -19.96 -3.89 6.60
CA TRP A 280 -20.86 -3.13 7.47
C TRP A 280 -20.18 -2.71 8.77
N LEU A 281 -19.46 -3.64 9.43
CA LEU A 281 -18.68 -3.34 10.63
C LEU A 281 -17.58 -2.31 10.34
N CYS A 282 -16.96 -2.38 9.17
CA CYS A 282 -15.98 -1.40 8.70
C CYS A 282 -16.63 0.00 8.57
N TRP A 283 -17.81 0.08 7.97
CA TRP A 283 -18.55 1.33 7.82
C TRP A 283 -18.92 1.94 9.18
N LEU A 284 -19.45 1.12 10.10
CA LEU A 284 -19.80 1.55 11.46
C LEU A 284 -18.58 2.07 12.24
N ALA A 285 -17.46 1.33 12.17
CA ALA A 285 -16.20 1.77 12.80
C ALA A 285 -15.76 3.15 12.32
N LEU A 286 -15.93 3.43 11.02
CA LEU A 286 -15.63 4.73 10.45
C LEU A 286 -16.59 5.83 10.89
N GLN A 287 -17.88 5.49 11.10
CA GLN A 287 -18.89 6.43 11.59
C GLN A 287 -18.59 6.83 13.04
N TYR A 288 -18.37 5.87 13.95
CA TYR A 288 -18.03 6.17 15.34
C TYR A 288 -16.72 6.92 15.47
N HIS A 289 -15.71 6.54 14.67
CA HIS A 289 -14.46 7.30 14.62
C HIS A 289 -14.68 8.75 14.16
N GLY A 290 -15.52 8.98 13.13
CA GLY A 290 -15.84 10.31 12.61
C GLY A 290 -16.58 11.20 13.63
N ARG A 291 -17.30 10.60 14.59
CA ARG A 291 -17.95 11.28 15.70
C ARG A 291 -17.06 11.43 16.93
N SER A 292 -15.82 10.93 16.88
CA SER A 292 -14.89 10.88 18.02
C SER A 292 -15.42 10.08 19.23
N GLU A 293 -16.28 9.10 18.97
CA GLU A 293 -16.85 8.20 19.97
C GLU A 293 -15.90 7.03 20.24
N GLU A 294 -15.95 6.49 21.47
CA GLU A 294 -15.22 5.27 21.83
C GLU A 294 -16.01 4.06 21.33
N PHE A 295 -15.34 3.09 20.72
CA PHE A 295 -15.97 1.87 20.20
C PHE A 295 -15.07 0.66 20.37
N GLY A 296 -15.69 -0.51 20.53
CA GLY A 296 -15.03 -1.82 20.57
C GLY A 296 -15.46 -2.71 19.43
N LEU A 297 -14.76 -3.83 19.21
CA LEU A 297 -15.10 -4.81 18.19
C LEU A 297 -15.15 -6.21 18.80
N ARG A 298 -16.23 -6.95 18.53
CA ARG A 298 -16.38 -8.37 18.87
C ARG A 298 -16.54 -9.19 17.60
N LEU A 299 -15.54 -10.03 17.35
CA LEU A 299 -15.57 -11.04 16.30
C LEU A 299 -15.59 -12.44 16.94
N PRO A 300 -16.05 -13.48 16.25
CA PRO A 300 -16.11 -14.84 16.81
C PRO A 300 -14.80 -15.36 17.41
N ASN A 301 -13.65 -14.91 16.89
CA ASN A 301 -12.33 -15.38 17.31
C ASN A 301 -11.42 -14.29 17.90
N SER A 302 -11.88 -13.05 17.99
CA SER A 302 -11.07 -11.94 18.52
C SER A 302 -11.95 -10.82 19.04
N GLU A 303 -11.46 -10.15 20.10
CA GLU A 303 -12.10 -8.97 20.67
C GLU A 303 -11.09 -7.83 20.74
N VAL A 304 -11.52 -6.65 20.32
CA VAL A 304 -10.76 -5.41 20.47
C VAL A 304 -11.49 -4.56 21.52
N PRO A 305 -10.84 -4.26 22.65
CA PRO A 305 -11.46 -3.50 23.73
C PRO A 305 -11.85 -2.10 23.27
N MET A 306 -12.78 -1.48 24.00
CA MET A 306 -13.24 -0.12 23.73
C MET A 306 -12.11 0.89 23.92
N ALA A 307 -11.94 1.74 22.94
CA ALA A 307 -11.06 2.89 22.98
C ALA A 307 -11.45 3.88 21.87
N GLY A 308 -10.83 5.05 21.85
CA GLY A 308 -11.07 6.07 20.84
C GLY A 308 -9.81 6.43 20.05
N GLY A 309 -10.02 7.25 19.01
CA GLY A 309 -8.95 7.84 18.22
C GLY A 309 -8.41 6.96 17.07
N ASP A 310 -7.37 7.49 16.38
CA ASP A 310 -6.81 6.88 15.17
C ASP A 310 -6.25 5.47 15.40
N ARG A 311 -5.64 5.24 16.55
CA ARG A 311 -5.08 3.93 16.89
C ARG A 311 -6.15 2.85 17.00
N GLN A 312 -7.29 3.19 17.61
CA GLN A 312 -8.42 2.28 17.73
C GLN A 312 -8.99 1.94 16.35
N ARG A 313 -9.20 2.96 15.52
CA ARG A 313 -9.64 2.76 14.13
C ARG A 313 -8.71 1.78 13.40
N GLU A 314 -7.39 1.98 13.49
CA GLU A 314 -6.42 1.12 12.80
C GLU A 314 -6.47 -0.32 13.33
N LEU A 315 -6.56 -0.51 14.65
CA LEU A 315 -6.67 -1.85 15.26
C LEU A 315 -7.93 -2.58 14.81
N VAL A 316 -9.08 -1.90 14.83
CA VAL A 316 -10.37 -2.47 14.41
C VAL A 316 -10.34 -2.80 12.92
N LEU A 317 -9.92 -1.88 12.05
CA LEU A 317 -9.83 -2.12 10.62
C LEU A 317 -8.85 -3.26 10.28
N ARG A 318 -7.75 -3.37 11.02
CA ARG A 318 -6.79 -4.48 10.88
C ARG A 318 -7.42 -5.82 11.27
N SER A 319 -8.14 -5.88 12.38
CA SER A 319 -8.83 -7.10 12.83
C SER A 319 -9.89 -7.55 11.81
N LEU A 320 -10.66 -6.62 11.28
CA LEU A 320 -11.63 -6.87 10.21
C LEU A 320 -10.96 -7.34 8.91
N ALA A 321 -9.83 -6.73 8.53
CA ALA A 321 -9.11 -7.11 7.32
C ALA A 321 -8.56 -8.54 7.38
N LEU A 322 -8.17 -9.00 8.56
CA LEU A 322 -7.53 -10.31 8.75
C LEU A 322 -8.51 -11.42 9.15
N TYR A 323 -9.76 -11.09 9.43
CA TYR A 323 -10.76 -12.08 9.81
C TYR A 323 -10.99 -13.14 8.73
N GLY A 324 -10.93 -14.41 9.11
CA GLY A 324 -11.12 -15.55 8.19
C GLY A 324 -9.98 -15.78 7.18
N ILE A 325 -8.99 -14.89 7.16
CA ILE A 325 -7.77 -15.10 6.38
C ILE A 325 -6.78 -15.73 7.35
N GLY A 326 -6.73 -17.08 7.36
CA GLY A 326 -5.73 -17.80 8.16
C GLY A 326 -4.33 -17.31 7.82
N GLU A 327 -3.36 -17.48 8.72
CA GLU A 327 -1.94 -17.12 8.52
C GLU A 327 -1.30 -17.76 7.28
N ALA A 328 -2.06 -18.57 6.53
CA ALA A 328 -1.69 -19.23 5.28
C ALA A 328 -1.54 -18.29 4.06
N GLY A 329 -1.69 -16.98 4.21
CA GLY A 329 -1.31 -15.98 3.18
C GLY A 329 0.20 -15.91 2.92
N THR A 330 0.98 -16.82 3.47
CA THR A 330 2.44 -16.94 3.29
C THR A 330 2.77 -17.99 2.22
N THR A 331 2.17 -17.91 1.03
CA THR A 331 2.60 -18.72 -0.11
C THR A 331 3.05 -17.86 -1.28
#